data_dbd26ee536e67681d52df6211f5640de
#
_entry.id   dbd26ee536e67681d52df6211f5640de
#
_cell.length_a   1.000
_cell.length_b   1.000
_cell.length_c   1.000
_cell.angle_alpha   90.00
_cell.angle_beta   90.00
_cell.angle_gamma   90.00
#
_symmetry.space_group_name_H-M   'P 1'
#
loop_
_entity.id
_entity.type
_entity.pdbx_description
1 polymer ?
#
loop_
_entity_poly.entity_id
_entity_poly.type
_entity_poly.pdbx_seq_one_letter_code
_entity_poly.pdbx_strand_id
1 'polypeptide(L)'
;HWIELEEHLAWCDDRINEHVRRDPQARRATELVGIGPITASALVAYVGDFRQFKSGAQFGAWLGLTPKQSSSGGKANLGKITKRGNSYLRCLIVTAAKAAIFSCAKRNDPSSVWAKKLCDRIGWQKATVALANKNARILWAVLALDRKFDRAYVSPSPFSTSSS
;
A
#
# COMPACT_ATOMS: atom_id res chain seq x y z
N HIS A 1 -22.06 -24.01 -14.68
CA HIS A 1 -20.65 -23.61 -14.42
C HIS A 1 -20.48 -22.13 -14.09
N TRP A 2 -21.10 -21.18 -14.80
CA TRP A 2 -21.02 -19.75 -14.47
C TRP A 2 -21.68 -19.41 -13.14
N ILE A 3 -22.86 -19.92 -12.90
CA ILE A 3 -23.65 -19.68 -11.68
C ILE A 3 -22.90 -20.21 -10.45
N GLU A 4 -22.34 -21.42 -10.52
CA GLU A 4 -21.54 -22.00 -9.44
C GLU A 4 -20.26 -21.19 -9.17
N LEU A 5 -19.63 -20.64 -10.22
CA LEU A 5 -18.45 -19.80 -10.06
C LEU A 5 -18.78 -18.47 -9.40
N GLU A 6 -19.89 -17.84 -9.79
CA GLU A 6 -20.38 -16.60 -9.19
C GLU A 6 -20.77 -16.81 -7.71
N GLU A 7 -21.39 -17.94 -7.37
CA GLU A 7 -21.70 -18.30 -6.00
C GLU A 7 -20.45 -18.50 -5.16
N HIS A 8 -19.43 -19.18 -5.71
CA HIS A 8 -18.14 -19.37 -5.05
C HIS A 8 -17.40 -18.05 -4.83
N LEU A 9 -17.40 -17.16 -5.81
CA LEU A 9 -16.79 -15.83 -5.70
C LEU A 9 -17.49 -14.99 -4.63
N ALA A 10 -18.83 -14.98 -4.63
CA ALA A 10 -19.61 -14.28 -3.61
C ALA A 10 -19.33 -14.84 -2.21
N TRP A 11 -19.24 -16.15 -2.07
CA TRP A 11 -18.89 -16.79 -0.81
C TRP A 11 -17.49 -16.40 -0.33
N CYS A 12 -16.50 -16.37 -1.23
CA CYS A 12 -15.15 -15.93 -0.89
C CYS A 12 -15.12 -14.47 -0.46
N ASP A 13 -15.84 -13.59 -1.17
CA ASP A 13 -15.92 -12.17 -0.84
C ASP A 13 -16.57 -11.96 0.53
N ASP A 14 -17.62 -12.68 0.83
CA ASP A 14 -18.28 -12.63 2.14
C ASP A 14 -17.34 -13.06 3.27
N ARG A 15 -16.56 -14.13 3.06
CA ARG A 15 -15.56 -14.59 4.04
C ARG A 15 -14.45 -13.58 4.27
N ILE A 16 -13.96 -12.96 3.22
CA ILE A 16 -12.94 -11.92 3.30
C ILE A 16 -13.50 -10.70 4.04
N ASN A 17 -14.69 -10.26 3.70
CA ASN A 17 -15.36 -9.13 4.34
C ASN A 17 -15.63 -9.41 5.82
N GLU A 18 -16.04 -10.63 6.17
CA GLU A 18 -16.21 -11.05 7.55
C GLU A 18 -14.89 -11.02 8.32
N HIS A 19 -13.81 -11.53 7.72
CA HIS A 19 -12.48 -11.47 8.32
C HIS A 19 -12.06 -10.01 8.60
N VAL A 20 -12.25 -9.12 7.64
CA VAL A 20 -11.93 -7.69 7.82
C VAL A 20 -12.75 -7.05 8.94
N ARG A 21 -14.03 -7.41 9.07
CA ARG A 21 -14.86 -6.90 10.16
C ARG A 21 -14.40 -7.36 11.54
N ARG A 22 -13.91 -8.60 11.65
CA ARG A 22 -13.48 -9.22 12.91
C ARG A 22 -12.05 -8.86 13.31
N ASP A 23 -11.17 -8.64 12.35
CA ASP A 23 -9.77 -8.31 12.61
C ASP A 23 -9.58 -6.78 12.67
N PRO A 24 -9.23 -6.22 13.84
CA PRO A 24 -9.04 -4.79 14.00
C PRO A 24 -7.93 -4.23 13.09
N GLN A 25 -6.87 -4.99 12.85
CA GLN A 25 -5.77 -4.57 11.97
C GLN A 25 -6.21 -4.51 10.52
N ALA A 26 -6.90 -5.55 10.03
CA ALA A 26 -7.44 -5.56 8.66
C ALA A 26 -8.45 -4.43 8.44
N ARG A 27 -9.32 -4.19 9.41
CA ARG A 27 -10.29 -3.07 9.36
C ARG A 27 -9.59 -1.72 9.28
N ARG A 28 -8.56 -1.49 10.07
CA ARG A 28 -7.77 -0.25 10.02
C ARG A 28 -7.02 -0.09 8.70
N ALA A 29 -6.53 -1.18 8.13
CA ALA A 29 -5.88 -1.16 6.82
C ALA A 29 -6.82 -0.71 5.70
N THR A 30 -8.10 -1.09 5.76
CA THR A 30 -9.10 -0.68 4.76
C THR A 30 -9.48 0.80 4.82
N GLU A 31 -9.11 1.52 5.86
CA GLU A 31 -9.31 2.98 5.95
C GLU A 31 -8.41 3.75 4.95
N LEU A 32 -7.30 3.15 4.52
CA LEU A 32 -6.39 3.76 3.56
C LEU A 32 -7.00 3.77 2.16
N VAL A 33 -6.83 4.90 1.47
CA VAL A 33 -7.30 5.05 0.08
C VAL A 33 -6.57 4.06 -0.83
N GLY A 34 -7.34 3.21 -1.51
CA GLY A 34 -6.81 2.21 -2.41
C GLY A 34 -6.45 0.87 -1.76
N ILE A 35 -6.71 0.68 -0.47
CA ILE A 35 -6.55 -0.63 0.19
C ILE A 35 -7.93 -1.20 0.46
N GLY A 36 -8.32 -2.16 -0.36
CA GLY A 36 -9.59 -2.88 -0.20
C GLY A 36 -9.47 -4.09 0.72
N PRO A 37 -10.59 -4.80 0.94
CA PRO A 37 -10.65 -5.95 1.86
C PRO A 37 -9.66 -7.08 1.53
N ILE A 38 -9.50 -7.42 0.24
CA ILE A 38 -8.57 -8.48 -0.21
C ILE A 38 -7.13 -8.10 0.13
N THR A 39 -6.72 -6.90 -0.22
CA THR A 39 -5.35 -6.40 0.03
C THR A 39 -5.09 -6.30 1.54
N ALA A 40 -6.03 -5.76 2.31
CA ALA A 40 -5.91 -5.65 3.76
C ALA A 40 -5.78 -7.02 4.43
N SER A 41 -6.64 -7.97 4.08
CA SER A 41 -6.59 -9.35 4.61
C SER A 41 -5.27 -10.03 4.28
N ALA A 42 -4.81 -9.93 3.05
CA ALA A 42 -3.56 -10.56 2.62
C ALA A 42 -2.35 -9.95 3.34
N LEU A 43 -2.27 -8.62 3.43
CA LEU A 43 -1.17 -7.95 4.13
C LEU A 43 -1.10 -8.34 5.61
N VAL A 44 -2.22 -8.33 6.30
CA VAL A 44 -2.28 -8.71 7.71
C VAL A 44 -1.94 -10.19 7.92
N ALA A 45 -2.46 -11.08 7.06
CA ALA A 45 -2.20 -12.51 7.16
C ALA A 45 -0.73 -12.88 6.89
N TYR A 46 -0.11 -12.27 5.86
CA TYR A 46 1.27 -12.57 5.50
C TYR A 46 2.31 -11.92 6.40
N VAL A 47 2.04 -10.70 6.86
CA VAL A 47 3.00 -9.94 7.68
C VAL A 47 2.94 -10.40 9.14
N GLY A 48 1.75 -10.63 9.67
CA GLY A 48 1.53 -10.96 11.07
C GLY A 48 1.78 -9.78 11.99
N ASP A 49 3.03 -9.52 12.34
CA ASP A 49 3.43 -8.41 13.20
C ASP A 49 4.21 -7.35 12.41
N PHE A 50 3.61 -6.18 12.23
CA PHE A 50 4.23 -5.05 11.52
C PHE A 50 5.40 -4.42 12.27
N ARG A 51 5.50 -4.66 13.58
CA ARG A 51 6.61 -4.16 14.42
C ARG A 51 7.95 -4.83 14.14
N GLN A 52 7.97 -5.94 13.39
CA GLN A 52 9.21 -6.57 12.92
C GLN A 52 10.01 -5.66 11.97
N PHE A 53 9.37 -4.69 11.33
CA PHE A 53 10.03 -3.68 10.51
C PHE A 53 10.36 -2.44 11.36
N LYS A 54 11.54 -1.90 11.18
CA LYS A 54 12.01 -0.73 11.95
C LYS A 54 11.39 0.58 11.47
N SER A 55 10.93 0.62 10.21
CA SER A 55 10.36 1.81 9.61
C SER A 55 9.41 1.46 8.46
N GLY A 56 8.57 2.41 8.09
CA GLY A 56 7.72 2.28 6.89
C GLY A 56 8.54 2.15 5.61
N ALA A 57 9.72 2.79 5.55
CA ALA A 57 10.64 2.63 4.44
C ALA A 57 11.18 1.20 4.33
N GLN A 58 11.50 0.56 5.45
CA GLN A 58 11.91 -0.84 5.47
C GLN A 58 10.78 -1.77 5.02
N PHE A 59 9.55 -1.52 5.45
CA PHE A 59 8.39 -2.29 4.99
C PHE A 59 8.15 -2.13 3.49
N GLY A 60 8.21 -0.91 2.96
CA GLY A 60 8.11 -0.64 1.52
C GLY A 60 9.22 -1.32 0.71
N ALA A 61 10.44 -1.32 1.21
CA ALA A 61 11.58 -2.03 0.61
C ALA A 61 11.36 -3.57 0.63
N TRP A 62 10.83 -4.09 1.71
CA TRP A 62 10.47 -5.51 1.83
C TRP A 62 9.41 -5.92 0.79
N LEU A 63 8.45 -5.05 0.50
CA LEU A 63 7.46 -5.25 -0.58
C LEU A 63 8.06 -5.05 -1.98
N GLY A 64 9.27 -4.53 -2.09
CA GLY A 64 9.93 -4.25 -3.37
C GLY A 64 9.39 -3.02 -4.09
N LEU A 65 8.86 -2.04 -3.35
CA LEU A 65 8.25 -0.80 -3.90
C LEU A 65 9.24 0.35 -4.03
N THR A 66 10.42 0.25 -3.44
CA THR A 66 11.47 1.25 -3.59
C THR A 66 12.17 1.06 -4.92
N PRO A 67 12.40 2.14 -5.69
CA PRO A 67 13.21 2.04 -6.90
C PRO A 67 14.60 1.53 -6.55
N LYS A 68 15.14 0.63 -7.37
CA LYS A 68 16.52 0.20 -7.25
C LYS A 68 17.40 1.43 -7.37
N GLN A 69 17.96 1.89 -6.26
CA GLN A 69 19.04 2.84 -6.31
C GLN A 69 20.28 2.09 -6.75
N SER A 70 20.65 2.25 -8.02
CA SER A 70 22.00 1.93 -8.48
C SER A 70 22.94 3.02 -8.00
N SER A 71 23.19 3.08 -6.71
CA SER A 71 24.28 3.89 -6.20
C SER A 71 25.54 3.04 -6.29
N SER A 72 26.35 3.31 -7.29
CA SER A 72 27.74 2.87 -7.33
C SER A 72 28.45 3.44 -6.09
N GLY A 73 28.65 2.63 -5.05
CA GLY A 73 29.54 2.95 -3.93
C GLY A 73 29.00 2.84 -2.52
N GLY A 74 27.73 2.60 -2.29
CA GLY A 74 27.21 2.37 -0.94
C GLY A 74 26.73 0.94 -0.79
N LYS A 75 27.45 0.12 -0.05
CA LYS A 75 27.00 -1.22 0.34
C LYS A 75 25.82 -1.14 1.31
N ALA A 76 24.64 -0.89 0.81
CA ALA A 76 23.43 -1.24 1.52
C ALA A 76 23.10 -2.70 1.20
N ASN A 77 23.74 -3.64 1.90
CA ASN A 77 23.28 -5.00 1.97
C ASN A 77 21.96 -5.03 2.73
N LEU A 78 20.88 -4.69 2.06
CA LEU A 78 19.54 -5.06 2.50
C LEU A 78 19.47 -6.58 2.37
N GLY A 79 19.47 -7.26 3.51
CA GLY A 79 19.53 -8.70 3.60
C GLY A 79 18.50 -9.37 2.70
N LYS A 80 18.86 -10.53 2.17
CA LYS A 80 18.06 -11.37 1.28
C LYS A 80 16.64 -11.55 1.81
N ILE A 81 15.75 -10.76 1.27
CA ILE A 81 14.31 -10.87 1.53
C ILE A 81 13.82 -12.07 0.72
N THR A 82 13.09 -12.99 1.37
CA THR A 82 12.48 -14.14 0.70
C THR A 82 11.47 -13.64 -0.34
N LYS A 83 11.82 -13.75 -1.61
CA LYS A 83 11.11 -13.16 -2.75
C LYS A 83 9.66 -13.63 -2.95
N ARG A 84 9.21 -14.76 -2.36
CA ARG A 84 7.92 -15.40 -2.69
C ARG A 84 6.69 -14.67 -2.12
N GLY A 85 6.69 -14.31 -0.86
CA GLY A 85 5.60 -13.57 -0.24
C GLY A 85 5.53 -12.13 -0.74
N ASN A 86 6.69 -11.54 -1.02
CA ASN A 86 6.82 -10.15 -1.45
C ASN A 86 6.19 -9.88 -2.82
N SER A 87 6.34 -10.79 -3.79
CA SER A 87 5.79 -10.61 -5.13
C SER A 87 4.27 -10.57 -5.15
N TYR A 88 3.62 -11.43 -4.39
CA TYR A 88 2.17 -11.47 -4.30
C TYR A 88 1.61 -10.21 -3.63
N LEU A 89 2.13 -9.85 -2.47
CA LEU A 89 1.71 -8.64 -1.74
C LEU A 89 2.01 -7.37 -2.54
N ARG A 90 3.15 -7.31 -3.20
CA ARG A 90 3.48 -6.21 -4.11
C ARG A 90 2.47 -6.08 -5.24
N CYS A 91 2.09 -7.19 -5.87
CA CYS A 91 1.07 -7.20 -6.91
C CYS A 91 -0.27 -6.65 -6.39
N LEU A 92 -0.71 -7.08 -5.21
CA LEU A 92 -1.95 -6.61 -4.60
C LEU A 92 -1.93 -5.12 -4.30
N ILE A 93 -0.88 -4.62 -3.65
CA ILE A 93 -0.80 -3.21 -3.27
C ILE A 93 -0.62 -2.29 -4.48
N VAL A 94 0.12 -2.72 -5.50
CA VAL A 94 0.28 -1.98 -6.76
C VAL A 94 -1.02 -1.98 -7.56
N THR A 95 -1.74 -3.09 -7.64
CA THR A 95 -3.05 -3.16 -8.29
C THR A 95 -4.07 -2.28 -7.60
N ALA A 96 -4.10 -2.27 -6.27
CA ALA A 96 -4.94 -1.37 -5.49
C ALA A 96 -4.59 0.11 -5.73
N ALA A 97 -3.31 0.45 -5.76
CA ALA A 97 -2.85 1.79 -6.07
C ALA A 97 -3.22 2.22 -7.50
N LYS A 98 -3.10 1.31 -8.46
CA LYS A 98 -3.53 1.54 -9.85
C LYS A 98 -5.01 1.88 -9.94
N ALA A 99 -5.86 1.12 -9.26
CA ALA A 99 -7.30 1.41 -9.21
C ALA A 99 -7.58 2.79 -8.59
N ALA A 100 -6.87 3.16 -7.52
CA ALA A 100 -6.98 4.47 -6.90
C ALA A 100 -6.53 5.59 -7.85
N ILE A 101 -5.46 5.42 -8.60
CA ILE A 101 -4.98 6.36 -9.61
C ILE A 101 -6.04 6.60 -10.69
N PHE A 102 -6.64 5.55 -11.22
CA PHE A 102 -7.68 5.70 -12.25
C PHE A 102 -8.98 6.32 -11.73
N SER A 103 -9.27 6.19 -10.45
CA SER A 103 -10.44 6.80 -9.82
C SER A 103 -10.18 8.20 -9.27
N CYS A 104 -8.93 8.66 -9.18
CA CYS A 104 -8.58 9.94 -8.56
C CYS A 104 -9.16 11.15 -9.29
N ALA A 105 -9.39 11.05 -10.60
CA ALA A 105 -9.99 12.13 -11.38
C ALA A 105 -11.42 12.50 -10.93
N LYS A 106 -12.14 11.55 -10.32
CA LYS A 106 -13.51 11.72 -9.84
C LYS A 106 -13.60 12.12 -8.37
N ARG A 107 -12.46 12.25 -7.68
CA ARG A 107 -12.36 12.50 -6.24
C ARG A 107 -11.66 13.82 -5.98
N ASN A 108 -12.02 14.46 -4.86
CA ASN A 108 -11.45 15.74 -4.42
C ASN A 108 -10.74 15.64 -3.07
N ASP A 109 -10.60 14.44 -2.51
CA ASP A 109 -9.84 14.23 -1.28
C ASP A 109 -8.34 14.55 -1.49
N PRO A 110 -7.60 14.93 -0.43
CA PRO A 110 -6.20 15.34 -0.54
C PRO A 110 -5.28 14.31 -1.20
N SER A 111 -5.50 13.02 -0.92
CA SER A 111 -4.73 11.93 -1.54
C SER A 111 -4.98 11.84 -3.04
N SER A 112 -6.22 12.01 -3.49
CA SER A 112 -6.56 11.99 -4.92
C SER A 112 -6.02 13.21 -5.66
N VAL A 113 -6.07 14.39 -5.04
CA VAL A 113 -5.44 15.62 -5.58
C VAL A 113 -3.93 15.45 -5.71
N TRP A 114 -3.28 14.90 -4.70
CA TRP A 114 -1.86 14.59 -4.73
C TRP A 114 -1.52 13.59 -5.86
N ALA A 115 -2.32 12.52 -5.99
CA ALA A 115 -2.14 11.51 -7.03
C ALA A 115 -2.29 12.08 -8.44
N LYS A 116 -3.27 12.95 -8.67
CA LYS A 116 -3.43 13.67 -9.95
C LYS A 116 -2.20 14.50 -10.30
N LYS A 117 -1.74 15.32 -9.37
CA LYS A 117 -0.54 16.16 -9.57
C LYS A 117 0.69 15.31 -9.87
N LEU A 118 0.82 14.18 -9.20
CA LEU A 118 1.92 13.27 -9.42
C LEU A 118 1.83 12.61 -10.80
N CYS A 119 0.63 12.17 -11.23
CA CYS A 119 0.41 11.63 -12.57
C CYS A 119 0.77 12.63 -13.67
N ASP A 120 0.40 13.89 -13.51
CA ASP A 120 0.71 14.95 -14.47
C ASP A 120 2.22 15.20 -14.58
N ARG A 121 2.95 15.03 -13.48
CA ARG A 121 4.38 15.27 -13.43
C ARG A 121 5.24 14.11 -13.92
N ILE A 122 4.91 12.87 -13.54
CA ILE A 122 5.78 11.69 -13.78
C ILE A 122 5.11 10.56 -14.56
N GLY A 123 3.85 10.70 -14.91
CA GLY A 123 3.04 9.68 -15.57
C GLY A 123 2.37 8.71 -14.59
N TRP A 124 1.31 8.07 -15.05
CA TRP A 124 0.46 7.23 -14.21
C TRP A 124 1.18 5.97 -13.69
N GLN A 125 2.09 5.40 -14.47
CA GLN A 125 2.80 4.18 -14.10
C GLN A 125 3.72 4.42 -12.89
N LYS A 126 4.55 5.45 -12.96
CA LYS A 126 5.43 5.84 -11.84
C LYS A 126 4.63 6.36 -10.65
N ALA A 127 3.54 7.09 -10.91
CA ALA A 127 2.62 7.56 -9.87
C ALA A 127 1.97 6.40 -9.12
N THR A 128 1.59 5.32 -9.80
CA THR A 128 1.04 4.11 -9.19
C THR A 128 2.02 3.49 -8.20
N VAL A 129 3.27 3.31 -8.59
CA VAL A 129 4.29 2.75 -7.69
C VAL A 129 4.58 3.68 -6.51
N ALA A 130 4.62 4.98 -6.74
CA ALA A 130 4.80 5.98 -5.68
C ALA A 130 3.63 5.97 -4.68
N LEU A 131 2.39 5.85 -5.16
CA LEU A 131 1.21 5.72 -4.30
C LEU A 131 1.22 4.41 -3.50
N ALA A 132 1.59 3.29 -4.14
CA ALA A 132 1.73 2.01 -3.46
C ALA A 132 2.77 2.09 -2.33
N ASN A 133 3.91 2.70 -2.57
CA ASN A 133 4.94 2.91 -1.55
C ASN A 133 4.45 3.83 -0.42
N LYS A 134 3.77 4.92 -0.75
CA LYS A 134 3.16 5.82 0.24
C LYS A 134 2.15 5.07 1.12
N ASN A 135 1.28 4.29 0.51
CA ASN A 135 0.29 3.48 1.24
C ASN A 135 0.97 2.45 2.15
N ALA A 136 2.03 1.78 1.69
CA ALA A 136 2.79 0.84 2.52
C ALA A 136 3.38 1.53 3.76
N ARG A 137 3.95 2.72 3.61
CA ARG A 137 4.54 3.48 4.72
C ARG A 137 3.48 3.95 5.71
N ILE A 138 2.34 4.42 5.23
CA ILE A 138 1.21 4.81 6.07
C ILE A 138 0.64 3.60 6.81
N LEU A 139 0.46 2.48 6.12
CA LEU A 139 -0.03 1.24 6.70
C LEU A 139 0.87 0.76 7.83
N TRP A 140 2.18 0.78 7.62
CA TRP A 140 3.14 0.44 8.67
C TRP A 140 2.98 1.37 9.89
N ALA A 141 2.89 2.68 9.68
CA ALA A 141 2.72 3.62 10.77
C ALA A 141 1.41 3.40 11.55
N VAL A 142 0.34 3.11 10.84
CA VAL A 142 -0.97 2.81 11.44
C VAL A 142 -0.94 1.52 12.26
N LEU A 143 -0.36 0.45 11.73
CA LEU A 143 -0.42 -0.88 12.34
C LEU A 143 0.74 -1.17 13.30
N ALA A 144 1.94 -0.67 13.03
CA ALA A 144 3.11 -0.88 13.90
C ALA A 144 3.16 0.12 15.06
N LEU A 145 2.82 1.37 14.82
CA LEU A 145 2.88 2.45 15.80
C LEU A 145 1.52 2.79 16.43
N ASP A 146 0.48 2.09 16.05
CA ASP A 146 -0.91 2.32 16.52
C ASP A 146 -1.40 3.76 16.30
N ARG A 147 -0.96 4.38 15.21
CA ARG A 147 -1.37 5.73 14.83
C ARG A 147 -2.74 5.72 14.17
N LYS A 148 -3.55 6.73 14.46
CA LYS A 148 -4.80 6.94 13.73
C LYS A 148 -4.49 7.42 12.31
N PHE A 149 -5.22 6.85 11.32
CA PHE A 149 -5.13 7.33 9.96
C PHE A 149 -5.88 8.65 9.81
N ASP A 150 -5.17 9.67 9.37
CA ASP A 150 -5.75 10.97 9.02
C ASP A 150 -5.85 11.09 7.50
N ARG A 151 -7.07 11.08 6.98
CA ARG A 151 -7.34 11.26 5.54
C ARG A 151 -6.93 12.62 5.01
N ALA A 152 -6.84 13.61 5.88
CA ALA A 152 -6.41 14.95 5.52
C ALA A 152 -4.88 15.11 5.48
N TYR A 153 -4.14 14.14 6.04
CA TYR A 153 -2.69 14.20 6.08
C TYR A 153 -2.10 13.91 4.69
N VAL A 154 -1.52 14.93 4.12
CA VAL A 154 -0.66 14.82 2.93
C VAL A 154 0.77 14.89 3.43
N SER A 155 1.49 13.78 3.34
CA SER A 155 2.92 13.76 3.65
C SER A 155 3.63 14.83 2.82
N PRO A 156 4.48 15.67 3.43
CA PRO A 156 5.31 16.57 2.64
C PRO A 156 6.11 15.78 1.61
N SER A 157 6.23 16.34 0.42
CA SER A 157 7.02 15.70 -0.64
C SER A 157 8.42 15.36 -0.11
N PRO A 158 8.95 14.16 -0.36
CA PRO A 158 10.32 13.84 0.00
C PRO A 158 11.35 14.74 -0.68
N PHE A 159 10.92 15.61 -1.59
CA PHE A 159 11.74 16.59 -2.30
C PHE A 159 11.52 18.03 -1.85
N SER A 160 10.75 18.28 -0.80
CA SER A 160 10.77 19.59 -0.15
C SER A 160 12.04 19.67 0.69
N THR A 161 13.16 20.02 0.06
CA THR A 161 14.30 20.58 0.78
C THR A 161 13.79 21.82 1.50
N SER A 162 13.81 21.80 2.81
CA SER A 162 13.69 22.99 3.63
C SER A 162 14.82 23.91 3.22
N SER A 163 14.53 24.89 2.38
CA SER A 163 15.38 26.07 2.24
C SER A 163 15.16 26.91 3.50
N SER A 164 16.07 26.78 4.43
CA SER A 164 16.31 27.76 5.48
C SER A 164 17.15 28.90 4.94
#